data_466ddc9cc8781ec52fb8bb4a631cb313
#
_entry.id   466ddc9cc8781ec52fb8bb4a631cb313
#
_cell.length_a   1.000
_cell.length_b   1.000
_cell.length_c   1.000
_cell.angle_alpha   90.00
_cell.angle_beta   90.00
_cell.angle_gamma   90.00
#
_symmetry.space_group_name_H-M   'P 1'
#
loop_
_entity.id
_entity.type
_entity.pdbx_description
1 polymer ?
#
loop_
_entity_poly.entity_id
_entity_poly.type
_entity_poly.pdbx_seq_one_letter_code
_entity_poly.pdbx_strand_id
1 'polypeptide(L)'
;MYVDVVDLRDFYETRLGQVARRMIRRRLRLLWPDLRGMRLLGLGYAAPYLRLFRDEAERVVAVMPSSQGVLAWPQEGPNAVALADEGELPLQDYSIDRVLLVHGLEFSEQARPLLKEIWRVMAGGGRLVVVVPNRRGIWARIDNTPFGQGHPYTASQLSRVLRESGFTPERVTAALFAPPTASRMLLRSAAWIERIGERWFTTFAGVSVIEASKQIYAKPALKRKESRQPAYLPVPHGAPRWSRVPFPAIAGEGGTHGEAMGG
;
A
#
# COMPACT_ATOMS: atom_id res chain seq x y z
N MET A 1 5.08 14.83 9.82
CA MET A 1 5.90 15.78 9.05
C MET A 1 5.51 15.57 7.60
N TYR A 2 4.94 16.57 6.96
CA TYR A 2 4.60 16.50 5.53
C TYR A 2 5.86 16.75 4.72
N VAL A 3 6.04 15.98 3.66
CA VAL A 3 7.12 16.26 2.71
C VAL A 3 6.61 17.34 1.77
N ASP A 4 7.30 18.48 1.78
CA ASP A 4 7.03 19.58 0.86
C ASP A 4 7.29 19.12 -0.59
N VAL A 5 6.52 19.65 -1.51
CA VAL A 5 6.66 19.39 -2.95
C VAL A 5 8.04 19.79 -3.47
N VAL A 6 8.70 20.77 -2.85
CA VAL A 6 10.07 21.21 -3.17
C VAL A 6 11.07 20.11 -2.81
N ASP A 7 10.94 19.51 -1.62
CA ASP A 7 11.80 18.41 -1.19
C ASP A 7 11.67 17.19 -2.13
N LEU A 8 10.43 16.92 -2.57
CA LEU A 8 10.16 15.87 -3.55
C LEU A 8 10.84 16.16 -4.89
N ARG A 9 10.72 17.40 -5.40
CA ARG A 9 11.41 17.83 -6.61
C ARG A 9 12.91 17.65 -6.49
N ASP A 10 13.50 18.18 -5.43
CA ASP A 10 14.95 18.17 -5.19
C ASP A 10 15.46 16.72 -5.09
N PHE A 11 14.73 15.83 -4.43
CA PHE A 11 15.08 14.41 -4.42
C PHE A 11 15.11 13.82 -5.84
N TYR A 12 14.08 14.07 -6.66
CA TYR A 12 14.03 13.53 -8.02
C TYR A 12 15.02 14.13 -9.00
N GLU A 13 15.66 15.26 -8.65
CA GLU A 13 16.80 15.84 -9.36
C GLU A 13 18.11 15.14 -9.02
N THR A 14 18.22 14.49 -7.86
CA THR A 14 19.40 13.72 -7.49
C THR A 14 19.59 12.49 -8.40
N ARG A 15 20.82 11.98 -8.46
CA ARG A 15 21.13 10.73 -9.19
C ARG A 15 20.30 9.55 -8.68
N LEU A 16 20.13 9.42 -7.37
CA LEU A 16 19.35 8.39 -6.74
C LEU A 16 17.87 8.51 -7.13
N GLY A 17 17.31 9.71 -7.05
CA GLY A 17 15.93 10.00 -7.46
C GLY A 17 15.68 9.74 -8.94
N GLN A 18 16.65 10.05 -9.82
CA GLN A 18 16.56 9.74 -11.24
C GLN A 18 16.54 8.23 -11.51
N VAL A 19 17.33 7.43 -10.76
CA VAL A 19 17.30 5.97 -10.85
C VAL A 19 15.95 5.45 -10.35
N ALA A 20 15.48 5.92 -9.18
CA ALA A 20 14.18 5.55 -8.64
C ALA A 20 13.04 5.86 -9.62
N ARG A 21 13.02 7.08 -10.18
CA ARG A 21 12.06 7.48 -11.20
C ARG A 21 12.07 6.54 -12.42
N ARG A 22 13.26 6.19 -12.94
CA ARG A 22 13.39 5.30 -14.10
C ARG A 22 12.80 3.92 -13.84
N MET A 23 13.03 3.35 -12.66
CA MET A 23 12.56 2.03 -12.29
C MET A 23 11.04 2.00 -12.12
N ILE A 24 10.47 2.98 -11.41
CA ILE A 24 9.03 3.11 -11.25
C ILE A 24 8.37 3.35 -12.61
N ARG A 25 8.91 4.25 -13.46
CA ARG A 25 8.40 4.51 -14.83
C ARG A 25 8.33 3.24 -15.67
N ARG A 26 9.34 2.38 -15.58
CA ARG A 26 9.33 1.10 -16.30
C ARG A 26 8.16 0.23 -15.86
N ARG A 27 7.84 0.18 -14.56
CA ARG A 27 6.67 -0.55 -14.04
C ARG A 27 5.36 0.04 -14.51
N LEU A 28 5.24 1.35 -14.45
CA LEU A 28 4.05 2.04 -14.92
C LEU A 28 3.78 1.76 -16.40
N ARG A 29 4.82 1.78 -17.24
CA ARG A 29 4.68 1.47 -18.68
C ARG A 29 4.28 0.01 -18.93
N LEU A 30 4.72 -0.93 -18.10
CA LEU A 30 4.29 -2.35 -18.19
C LEU A 30 2.82 -2.53 -17.76
N LEU A 31 2.34 -1.73 -16.80
CA LEU A 31 0.93 -1.74 -16.40
C LEU A 31 0.04 -1.06 -17.43
N TRP A 32 0.50 0.07 -17.95
CA TRP A 32 -0.19 0.90 -18.94
C TRP A 32 0.65 1.06 -20.21
N PRO A 33 0.58 0.08 -21.12
CA PRO A 33 1.37 0.11 -22.36
C PRO A 33 0.90 1.18 -23.35
N ASP A 34 -0.38 1.58 -23.29
CA ASP A 34 -1.00 2.58 -24.15
C ASP A 34 -2.10 3.32 -23.39
N LEU A 35 -2.13 4.64 -23.49
CA LEU A 35 -3.16 5.52 -22.92
C LEU A 35 -3.85 6.41 -23.95
N ARG A 36 -3.78 6.08 -25.24
CA ARG A 36 -4.45 6.87 -26.30
C ARG A 36 -5.95 6.95 -26.05
N GLY A 37 -6.50 8.16 -26.19
CA GLY A 37 -7.91 8.45 -25.98
C GLY A 37 -8.35 8.38 -24.51
N MET A 38 -7.42 8.34 -23.56
CA MET A 38 -7.71 8.27 -22.12
C MET A 38 -7.36 9.57 -21.41
N ARG A 39 -8.17 9.93 -20.43
CA ARG A 39 -7.97 11.08 -19.55
C ARG A 39 -7.26 10.61 -18.30
N LEU A 40 -6.04 11.11 -18.09
CA LEU A 40 -5.14 10.74 -17.00
C LEU A 40 -5.09 11.83 -15.94
N LEU A 41 -5.33 11.44 -14.68
CA LEU A 41 -5.13 12.26 -13.50
C LEU A 41 -3.90 11.77 -12.72
N GLY A 42 -2.97 12.66 -12.43
CA GLY A 42 -1.92 12.44 -11.44
C GLY A 42 -2.30 13.06 -10.11
N LEU A 43 -2.21 12.33 -9.03
CA LEU A 43 -2.46 12.79 -7.67
C LEU A 43 -1.22 12.68 -6.80
N GLY A 44 -1.05 13.60 -5.85
CA GLY A 44 0.17 13.73 -5.07
C GLY A 44 1.31 14.24 -5.94
N TYR A 45 2.53 13.78 -5.71
CA TYR A 45 3.67 14.16 -6.55
C TYR A 45 3.86 13.18 -7.73
N ALA A 46 2.86 13.09 -8.61
CA ALA A 46 2.89 12.23 -9.79
C ALA A 46 3.61 12.85 -10.99
N ALA A 47 3.91 14.15 -10.97
CA ALA A 47 4.49 14.92 -12.08
C ALA A 47 5.69 14.25 -12.78
N PRO A 48 6.68 13.65 -12.09
CA PRO A 48 7.82 12.98 -12.74
C PRO A 48 7.43 11.79 -13.63
N TYR A 49 6.24 11.24 -13.42
CA TYR A 49 5.72 10.05 -14.10
C TYR A 49 4.72 10.38 -15.21
N LEU A 50 3.96 11.48 -15.07
CA LEU A 50 2.95 11.90 -16.04
C LEU A 50 3.52 12.21 -17.41
N ARG A 51 4.76 12.71 -17.47
CA ARG A 51 5.47 12.96 -18.74
C ARG A 51 5.57 11.71 -19.62
N LEU A 52 5.50 10.50 -19.03
CA LEU A 52 5.53 9.25 -19.77
C LEU A 52 4.33 9.08 -20.71
N PHE A 53 3.19 9.69 -20.36
CA PHE A 53 1.89 9.47 -20.99
C PHE A 53 1.36 10.74 -21.68
N ARG A 54 2.05 11.88 -21.54
CA ARG A 54 1.57 13.19 -21.98
C ARG A 54 1.27 13.27 -23.47
N ASP A 55 2.13 12.64 -24.27
CA ASP A 55 2.06 12.75 -25.73
C ASP A 55 1.07 11.73 -26.35
N GLU A 56 0.56 10.79 -25.56
CA GLU A 56 -0.38 9.77 -26.02
C GLU A 56 -1.79 9.89 -25.44
N ALA A 57 -1.91 10.36 -24.20
CA ALA A 57 -3.21 10.52 -23.54
C ALA A 57 -4.00 11.70 -24.15
N GLU A 58 -5.34 11.57 -24.17
CA GLU A 58 -6.22 12.66 -24.62
C GLU A 58 -6.03 13.92 -23.76
N ARG A 59 -5.92 13.72 -22.44
CA ARG A 59 -5.69 14.80 -21.47
C ARG A 59 -4.91 14.27 -20.27
N VAL A 60 -3.95 15.08 -19.82
CA VAL A 60 -3.21 14.80 -18.59
C VAL A 60 -3.30 16.01 -17.68
N VAL A 61 -3.79 15.79 -16.46
CA VAL A 61 -3.87 16.82 -15.42
C VAL A 61 -3.23 16.30 -14.14
N ALA A 62 -2.68 17.20 -13.34
CA ALA A 62 -2.16 16.88 -12.02
C ALA A 62 -2.95 17.61 -10.93
N VAL A 63 -3.17 16.98 -9.81
CA VAL A 63 -3.66 17.62 -8.58
C VAL A 63 -2.70 17.32 -7.47
N MET A 64 -2.16 18.37 -6.86
CA MET A 64 -1.27 18.27 -5.71
C MET A 64 -2.03 18.63 -4.44
N PRO A 65 -1.88 17.85 -3.37
CA PRO A 65 -2.54 18.11 -2.09
C PRO A 65 -2.09 19.45 -1.49
N SER A 66 -3.02 20.20 -0.94
CA SER A 66 -2.73 21.48 -0.28
C SER A 66 -1.72 21.34 0.86
N SER A 67 -1.69 20.19 1.52
CA SER A 67 -0.73 19.84 2.58
C SER A 67 0.71 19.69 2.11
N GLN A 68 0.95 19.44 0.81
CA GLN A 68 2.28 19.28 0.22
C GLN A 68 2.76 20.52 -0.55
N GLY A 69 1.83 21.40 -0.96
CA GLY A 69 2.12 22.51 -1.85
C GLY A 69 2.03 22.15 -3.32
N VAL A 70 2.29 23.13 -4.21
CA VAL A 70 2.15 22.98 -5.66
C VAL A 70 3.35 23.52 -6.39
N LEU A 71 3.76 22.82 -7.46
CA LEU A 71 4.72 23.28 -8.45
C LEU A 71 4.07 23.29 -9.84
N ALA A 72 4.39 24.31 -10.64
CA ALA A 72 3.92 24.39 -12.03
C ALA A 72 4.33 23.13 -12.81
N TRP A 73 3.39 22.56 -13.53
CA TRP A 73 3.60 21.40 -14.40
C TRP A 73 2.63 21.47 -15.60
N PRO A 74 3.08 21.15 -16.81
CA PRO A 74 4.47 20.89 -17.19
C PRO A 74 5.33 22.16 -17.11
N GLN A 75 6.65 22.02 -17.05
CA GLN A 75 7.55 23.18 -17.06
C GLN A 75 7.50 23.94 -18.39
N GLU A 76 7.16 23.22 -19.47
CA GLU A 76 7.03 23.77 -20.81
C GLU A 76 5.56 23.72 -21.25
N GLY A 77 4.99 24.88 -21.62
CA GLY A 77 3.62 25.00 -22.08
C GLY A 77 2.61 25.41 -21.00
N PRO A 78 1.30 25.32 -21.28
CA PRO A 78 0.25 25.69 -20.34
C PRO A 78 0.28 24.85 -19.08
N ASN A 79 0.07 25.50 -17.93
CA ASN A 79 -0.01 24.81 -16.65
C ASN A 79 -1.20 23.85 -16.60
N ALA A 80 -0.95 22.60 -16.24
CA ALA A 80 -1.94 21.54 -16.12
C ALA A 80 -1.97 20.96 -14.70
N VAL A 81 -1.64 21.76 -13.70
CA VAL A 81 -1.70 21.36 -12.28
C VAL A 81 -2.65 22.25 -11.50
N ALA A 82 -3.36 21.66 -10.54
CA ALA A 82 -4.17 22.36 -9.56
C ALA A 82 -3.71 21.97 -8.15
N LEU A 83 -3.84 22.91 -7.21
CA LEU A 83 -3.77 22.66 -5.79
C LEU A 83 -5.19 22.41 -5.29
N ALA A 84 -5.41 21.33 -4.54
CA ALA A 84 -6.72 21.03 -3.98
C ALA A 84 -6.61 20.27 -2.66
N ASP A 85 -7.70 20.27 -1.91
CA ASP A 85 -7.86 19.35 -0.79
C ASP A 85 -8.02 17.92 -1.33
N GLU A 86 -7.41 16.97 -0.66
CA GLU A 86 -7.47 15.55 -1.07
C GLU A 86 -8.86 14.93 -0.86
N GLY A 87 -9.69 15.53 0.00
CA GLY A 87 -11.07 15.15 0.23
C GLY A 87 -12.07 15.83 -0.71
N GLU A 88 -11.62 16.79 -1.57
CA GLU A 88 -12.48 17.53 -2.49
C GLU A 88 -11.75 17.87 -3.79
N LEU A 89 -11.75 16.92 -4.73
CA LEU A 89 -11.08 17.12 -6.02
C LEU A 89 -11.90 18.01 -6.93
N PRO A 90 -11.30 19.06 -7.57
CA PRO A 90 -11.99 20.01 -8.45
C PRO A 90 -12.24 19.39 -9.85
N LEU A 91 -12.81 18.20 -9.88
CA LEU A 91 -13.06 17.43 -11.09
C LEU A 91 -14.49 16.89 -11.07
N GLN A 92 -15.10 16.80 -12.26
CA GLN A 92 -16.43 16.25 -12.43
C GLN A 92 -16.46 14.75 -12.14
N ASP A 93 -17.62 14.24 -11.72
CA ASP A 93 -17.88 12.82 -11.56
C ASP A 93 -17.63 12.09 -12.89
N TYR A 94 -17.07 10.89 -12.81
CA TYR A 94 -16.84 9.99 -13.94
C TYR A 94 -16.04 10.60 -15.10
N SER A 95 -15.23 11.64 -14.84
CA SER A 95 -14.48 12.38 -15.87
C SER A 95 -13.08 11.83 -16.18
N ILE A 96 -12.57 10.88 -15.39
CA ILE A 96 -11.18 10.38 -15.46
C ILE A 96 -11.13 8.88 -15.72
N ASP A 97 -10.36 8.47 -16.72
CA ASP A 97 -10.21 7.05 -17.08
C ASP A 97 -9.06 6.37 -16.35
N ARG A 98 -8.00 7.10 -16.02
CA ARG A 98 -6.81 6.61 -15.33
C ARG A 98 -6.39 7.56 -14.22
N VAL A 99 -6.08 7.01 -13.06
CA VAL A 99 -5.54 7.78 -11.94
C VAL A 99 -4.20 7.18 -11.52
N LEU A 100 -3.18 8.02 -11.42
CA LEU A 100 -1.87 7.68 -10.91
C LEU A 100 -1.63 8.43 -9.60
N LEU A 101 -1.64 7.69 -8.48
CA LEU A 101 -1.40 8.23 -7.14
C LEU A 101 0.01 7.89 -6.69
N VAL A 102 0.85 8.90 -6.51
CA VAL A 102 2.26 8.78 -6.10
C VAL A 102 2.57 9.86 -5.07
N HIS A 103 3.23 9.49 -4.00
CA HIS A 103 3.54 10.39 -2.89
C HIS A 103 2.32 11.19 -2.40
N GLY A 104 1.20 10.49 -2.26
CA GLY A 104 -0.05 11.06 -1.78
C GLY A 104 -0.63 10.21 -0.66
N LEU A 105 -0.86 8.91 -0.89
CA LEU A 105 -1.56 8.06 0.06
C LEU A 105 -0.79 7.86 1.38
N GLU A 106 0.54 7.75 1.31
CA GLU A 106 1.40 7.61 2.49
C GLU A 106 1.50 8.88 3.34
N PHE A 107 1.16 10.02 2.77
CA PHE A 107 1.16 11.33 3.45
C PHE A 107 -0.25 11.81 3.81
N SER A 108 -1.28 11.13 3.30
CA SER A 108 -2.67 11.48 3.60
C SER A 108 -3.01 11.17 5.05
N GLU A 109 -3.56 12.15 5.76
CA GLU A 109 -4.11 11.95 7.11
C GLU A 109 -5.37 11.08 7.06
N GLN A 110 -6.10 11.15 5.96
CA GLN A 110 -7.38 10.49 5.78
C GLN A 110 -7.46 9.75 4.43
N ALA A 111 -6.79 8.62 4.34
CA ALA A 111 -6.73 7.81 3.11
C ALA A 111 -8.13 7.44 2.54
N ARG A 112 -9.16 7.27 3.40
CA ARG A 112 -10.52 6.92 2.94
C ARG A 112 -11.22 8.06 2.20
N PRO A 113 -11.28 9.31 2.68
CA PRO A 113 -11.78 10.46 1.93
C PRO A 113 -11.09 10.62 0.58
N LEU A 114 -9.75 10.60 0.53
CA LEU A 114 -8.98 10.66 -0.71
C LEU A 114 -9.40 9.57 -1.71
N LEU A 115 -9.47 8.31 -1.28
CA LEU A 115 -9.86 7.20 -2.15
C LEU A 115 -11.34 7.29 -2.59
N LYS A 116 -12.22 7.83 -1.75
CA LYS A 116 -13.63 8.09 -2.11
C LYS A 116 -13.73 9.15 -3.21
N GLU A 117 -12.95 10.22 -3.13
CA GLU A 117 -12.89 11.25 -4.17
C GLU A 117 -12.29 10.71 -5.48
N ILE A 118 -11.23 9.93 -5.40
CA ILE A 118 -10.70 9.22 -6.56
C ILE A 118 -11.79 8.35 -7.19
N TRP A 119 -12.54 7.61 -6.37
CA TRP A 119 -13.63 6.77 -6.86
C TRP A 119 -14.72 7.61 -7.54
N ARG A 120 -15.10 8.76 -6.99
CA ARG A 120 -16.11 9.68 -7.54
C ARG A 120 -15.72 10.15 -8.95
N VAL A 121 -14.50 10.67 -9.10
CA VAL A 121 -14.04 11.26 -10.37
C VAL A 121 -13.70 10.23 -11.45
N MET A 122 -13.42 8.99 -11.08
CA MET A 122 -13.11 7.93 -12.05
C MET A 122 -14.33 7.46 -12.83
N ALA A 123 -14.15 7.29 -14.14
CA ALA A 123 -15.14 6.67 -15.03
C ALA A 123 -15.42 5.21 -14.66
N GLY A 124 -16.55 4.68 -15.13
CA GLY A 124 -16.86 3.27 -14.98
C GLY A 124 -15.82 2.38 -15.67
N GLY A 125 -15.25 1.43 -14.95
CA GLY A 125 -14.16 0.61 -15.47
C GLY A 125 -12.81 1.32 -15.51
N GLY A 126 -12.72 2.54 -14.96
CA GLY A 126 -11.47 3.26 -14.79
C GLY A 126 -10.45 2.49 -13.94
N ARG A 127 -9.18 2.80 -14.10
CA ARG A 127 -8.09 2.14 -13.38
C ARG A 127 -7.29 3.13 -12.56
N LEU A 128 -6.98 2.72 -11.34
CA LEU A 128 -6.13 3.42 -10.39
C LEU A 128 -4.82 2.66 -10.24
N VAL A 129 -3.68 3.34 -10.40
CA VAL A 129 -2.39 2.82 -9.95
C VAL A 129 -1.93 3.63 -8.75
N VAL A 130 -1.62 2.91 -7.67
CA VAL A 130 -1.07 3.48 -6.43
C VAL A 130 0.36 3.02 -6.27
N VAL A 131 1.27 3.97 -6.06
CA VAL A 131 2.69 3.73 -5.77
C VAL A 131 2.97 4.24 -4.37
N VAL A 132 3.28 3.35 -3.44
CA VAL A 132 3.58 3.70 -2.04
C VAL A 132 4.83 2.99 -1.55
N PRO A 133 5.55 3.55 -0.57
CA PRO A 133 6.66 2.87 0.08
C PRO A 133 6.23 1.52 0.66
N ASN A 134 7.04 0.50 0.42
CA ASN A 134 6.82 -0.82 1.00
C ASN A 134 7.39 -0.88 2.41
N ARG A 135 6.53 -1.06 3.41
CA ARG A 135 6.91 -1.17 4.83
C ARG A 135 8.04 -2.18 5.10
N ARG A 136 8.15 -3.23 4.28
CA ARG A 136 9.19 -4.26 4.42
C ARG A 136 10.47 -3.95 3.65
N GLY A 137 10.43 -2.94 2.78
CA GLY A 137 11.54 -2.54 1.93
C GLY A 137 12.62 -1.76 2.70
N ILE A 138 13.84 -1.77 2.15
CA ILE A 138 14.96 -1.01 2.71
C ILE A 138 14.70 0.50 2.60
N TRP A 139 14.06 0.94 1.52
CA TRP A 139 13.77 2.36 1.27
C TRP A 139 12.89 2.99 2.35
N ALA A 140 11.94 2.23 2.90
CA ALA A 140 11.06 2.70 3.97
C ALA A 140 11.75 2.89 5.33
N ARG A 141 13.03 2.54 5.44
CA ARG A 141 13.85 2.66 6.66
C ARG A 141 14.89 3.78 6.59
N ILE A 142 14.90 4.53 5.49
CA ILE A 142 15.92 5.53 5.22
C ILE A 142 15.23 6.89 5.11
N ASP A 143 15.29 7.66 6.19
CA ASP A 143 14.56 8.91 6.37
C ASP A 143 15.00 10.03 5.42
N ASN A 144 16.19 9.92 4.80
CA ASN A 144 16.70 10.90 3.87
C ASN A 144 16.15 10.74 2.43
N THR A 145 15.15 9.87 2.25
CA THR A 145 14.42 9.73 0.99
C THR A 145 12.92 9.88 1.22
N PRO A 146 12.15 10.37 0.25
CA PRO A 146 10.69 10.45 0.37
C PRO A 146 10.01 9.11 0.66
N PHE A 147 10.65 8.01 0.28
CA PHE A 147 10.12 6.66 0.52
C PHE A 147 10.29 6.18 1.96
N GLY A 148 11.13 6.84 2.76
CA GLY A 148 11.29 6.57 4.20
C GLY A 148 10.38 7.41 5.09
N GLN A 149 9.60 8.30 4.49
CA GLN A 149 8.72 9.21 5.22
C GLN A 149 7.26 8.82 5.07
N GLY A 150 6.38 9.40 5.91
CA GLY A 150 4.95 9.10 5.90
C GLY A 150 4.61 7.70 6.45
N HIS A 151 3.49 7.16 6.00
CA HIS A 151 2.98 5.87 6.46
C HIS A 151 3.16 4.79 5.38
N PRO A 152 4.23 3.98 5.44
CA PRO A 152 4.45 2.92 4.47
C PRO A 152 3.41 1.79 4.62
N TYR A 153 3.03 1.18 3.50
CA TYR A 153 2.06 0.08 3.44
C TYR A 153 2.73 -1.23 3.07
N THR A 154 2.22 -2.34 3.61
CA THR A 154 2.45 -3.64 2.97
C THR A 154 1.48 -3.79 1.80
N ALA A 155 1.81 -4.63 0.81
CA ALA A 155 0.92 -4.88 -0.33
C ALA A 155 -0.46 -5.41 0.11
N SER A 156 -0.53 -6.21 1.18
CA SER A 156 -1.78 -6.72 1.74
C SER A 156 -2.60 -5.64 2.43
N GLN A 157 -1.96 -4.74 3.19
CA GLN A 157 -2.63 -3.59 3.80
C GLN A 157 -3.20 -2.66 2.74
N LEU A 158 -2.40 -2.29 1.73
CA LEU A 158 -2.85 -1.44 0.63
C LEU A 158 -4.01 -2.08 -0.13
N SER A 159 -3.90 -3.37 -0.47
CA SER A 159 -5.00 -4.10 -1.14
C SER A 159 -6.28 -4.14 -0.32
N ARG A 160 -6.18 -4.20 1.02
CA ARG A 160 -7.35 -4.14 1.90
C ARG A 160 -7.99 -2.76 1.88
N VAL A 161 -7.20 -1.70 2.06
CA VAL A 161 -7.69 -0.31 2.03
C VAL A 161 -8.38 0.01 0.71
N LEU A 162 -7.81 -0.43 -0.42
CA LEU A 162 -8.42 -0.26 -1.74
C LEU A 162 -9.77 -0.98 -1.84
N ARG A 163 -9.89 -2.24 -1.37
CA ARG A 163 -11.16 -2.98 -1.38
C ARG A 163 -12.22 -2.32 -0.50
N GLU A 164 -11.84 -1.86 0.69
CA GLU A 164 -12.73 -1.14 1.60
C GLU A 164 -13.24 0.18 1.00
N SER A 165 -12.49 0.75 0.05
CA SER A 165 -12.84 1.98 -0.69
C SER A 165 -13.54 1.73 -2.03
N GLY A 166 -13.98 0.49 -2.33
CA GLY A 166 -14.74 0.16 -3.54
C GLY A 166 -13.90 -0.14 -4.78
N PHE A 167 -12.57 -0.32 -4.63
CA PHE A 167 -11.69 -0.73 -5.71
C PHE A 167 -11.43 -2.23 -5.68
N THR A 168 -11.21 -2.82 -6.85
CA THR A 168 -10.77 -4.22 -6.97
C THR A 168 -9.30 -4.24 -7.39
N PRO A 169 -8.36 -4.62 -6.50
CA PRO A 169 -6.97 -4.82 -6.88
C PRO A 169 -6.85 -5.93 -7.92
N GLU A 170 -6.26 -5.61 -9.07
CA GLU A 170 -6.10 -6.53 -10.19
C GLU A 170 -4.67 -7.02 -10.33
N ARG A 171 -3.71 -6.10 -10.23
CA ARG A 171 -2.28 -6.42 -10.33
C ARG A 171 -1.52 -5.83 -9.15
N VAL A 172 -0.70 -6.66 -8.54
CA VAL A 172 0.22 -6.25 -7.48
C VAL A 172 1.63 -6.49 -8.00
N THR A 173 2.42 -5.44 -8.07
CA THR A 173 3.82 -5.49 -8.49
C THR A 173 4.66 -4.60 -7.58
N ALA A 174 5.95 -4.59 -7.80
CA ALA A 174 6.89 -3.86 -6.98
C ALA A 174 8.02 -3.27 -7.81
N ALA A 175 8.70 -2.27 -7.27
CA ALA A 175 9.88 -1.65 -7.86
C ALA A 175 10.88 -1.21 -6.78
N LEU A 176 12.04 -0.73 -7.19
CA LEU A 176 13.12 -0.29 -6.31
C LEU A 176 13.72 -1.44 -5.49
N PHE A 177 14.16 -2.49 -6.18
CA PHE A 177 14.90 -3.58 -5.55
C PHE A 177 16.37 -3.20 -5.28
N ALA A 178 16.91 -2.25 -6.04
CA ALA A 178 18.22 -1.71 -5.78
C ALA A 178 18.23 -0.91 -4.45
N PRO A 179 19.23 -1.11 -3.59
CA PRO A 179 19.32 -0.35 -2.34
C PRO A 179 19.54 1.15 -2.64
N PRO A 180 19.01 2.05 -1.79
CA PRO A 180 19.27 3.49 -1.90
C PRO A 180 20.70 3.80 -1.49
N THR A 181 21.57 3.98 -2.48
CA THR A 181 23.00 4.22 -2.30
C THR A 181 23.47 5.40 -3.13
N ALA A 182 24.46 6.13 -2.62
CA ALA A 182 25.14 7.18 -3.35
C ALA A 182 26.24 6.63 -4.30
N SER A 183 26.59 5.35 -4.19
CA SER A 183 27.65 4.73 -5.00
C SER A 183 27.30 4.70 -6.48
N ARG A 184 28.13 5.37 -7.29
CA ARG A 184 27.95 5.40 -8.76
C ARG A 184 27.99 4.00 -9.40
N MET A 185 28.79 3.09 -8.86
CA MET A 185 28.93 1.74 -9.36
C MET A 185 27.64 0.94 -9.14
N LEU A 186 27.06 0.99 -7.95
CA LEU A 186 25.79 0.33 -7.63
C LEU A 186 24.61 0.94 -8.39
N LEU A 187 24.60 2.27 -8.58
CA LEU A 187 23.58 2.91 -9.41
C LEU A 187 23.62 2.51 -10.88
N ARG A 188 24.82 2.22 -11.44
CA ARG A 188 24.97 1.69 -12.79
C ARG A 188 24.44 0.26 -12.90
N SER A 189 24.60 -0.55 -11.86
CA SER A 189 24.13 -1.95 -11.81
C SER A 189 22.63 -2.05 -11.42
N ALA A 190 22.00 -0.93 -11.07
CA ALA A 190 20.64 -0.91 -10.55
C ALA A 190 19.62 -1.59 -11.48
N ALA A 191 19.76 -1.46 -12.80
CA ALA A 191 18.86 -2.12 -13.77
C ALA A 191 19.00 -3.65 -13.77
N TRP A 192 20.18 -4.18 -13.45
CA TRP A 192 20.43 -5.62 -13.33
C TRP A 192 19.91 -6.14 -11.99
N ILE A 193 20.18 -5.40 -10.90
CA ILE A 193 19.67 -5.71 -9.56
C ILE A 193 18.13 -5.71 -9.57
N GLU A 194 17.51 -4.77 -10.28
CA GLU A 194 16.05 -4.67 -10.41
C GLU A 194 15.47 -5.93 -11.08
N ARG A 195 16.10 -6.43 -12.14
CA ARG A 195 15.64 -7.67 -12.83
C ARG A 195 15.74 -8.91 -11.96
N ILE A 196 16.81 -9.02 -11.18
CA ILE A 196 17.00 -10.16 -10.25
C ILE A 196 16.05 -10.03 -9.06
N GLY A 197 15.96 -8.85 -8.48
CA GLY A 197 15.09 -8.57 -7.34
C GLY A 197 13.63 -8.86 -7.66
N GLU A 198 13.17 -8.49 -8.86
CA GLU A 198 11.82 -8.80 -9.35
C GLU A 198 11.52 -10.31 -9.35
N ARG A 199 12.49 -11.12 -9.69
CA ARG A 199 12.32 -12.58 -9.77
C ARG A 199 12.37 -13.29 -8.43
N TRP A 200 13.19 -12.80 -7.48
CA TRP A 200 13.54 -13.53 -6.27
C TRP A 200 13.15 -12.83 -4.96
N PHE A 201 13.02 -11.50 -4.95
CA PHE A 201 12.94 -10.73 -3.71
C PHE A 201 11.80 -9.72 -3.67
N THR A 202 10.64 -10.04 -4.23
CA THR A 202 9.48 -9.13 -4.32
C THR A 202 9.07 -8.50 -2.99
N THR A 203 9.29 -9.22 -1.88
CA THR A 203 8.94 -8.74 -0.54
C THR A 203 9.79 -7.55 -0.07
N PHE A 204 11.03 -7.42 -0.56
CA PHE A 204 11.99 -6.40 -0.12
C PHE A 204 12.09 -5.19 -1.04
N ALA A 205 11.27 -5.12 -2.05
CA ALA A 205 11.21 -3.96 -2.94
C ALA A 205 10.95 -2.67 -2.16
N GLY A 206 11.49 -1.55 -2.64
CA GLY A 206 11.33 -0.25 -2.00
C GLY A 206 9.92 0.29 -2.07
N VAL A 207 9.19 0.00 -3.16
CA VAL A 207 7.80 0.44 -3.34
C VAL A 207 6.90 -0.71 -3.77
N SER A 208 5.66 -0.66 -3.28
CA SER A 208 4.54 -1.47 -3.78
C SER A 208 3.80 -0.66 -4.84
N VAL A 209 3.49 -1.31 -5.96
CA VAL A 209 2.70 -0.73 -7.05
C VAL A 209 1.48 -1.61 -7.26
N ILE A 210 0.29 -1.07 -6.99
CA ILE A 210 -0.97 -1.80 -7.12
C ILE A 210 -1.83 -1.11 -8.17
N GLU A 211 -2.27 -1.88 -9.16
CA GLU A 211 -3.33 -1.49 -10.06
C GLU A 211 -4.66 -2.04 -9.57
N ALA A 212 -5.66 -1.18 -9.50
CA ALA A 212 -7.01 -1.54 -9.11
C ALA A 212 -8.04 -0.91 -10.07
N SER A 213 -9.15 -1.59 -10.27
CA SER A 213 -10.25 -1.09 -11.10
C SER A 213 -11.41 -0.58 -10.25
N LYS A 214 -12.08 0.46 -10.76
CA LYS A 214 -13.39 0.88 -10.27
C LYS A 214 -14.44 -0.05 -10.86
N GLN A 215 -15.13 -0.82 -10.04
CA GLN A 215 -16.24 -1.65 -10.47
C GLN A 215 -17.57 -1.03 -10.07
N ILE A 216 -18.41 -0.72 -11.04
CA ILE A 216 -19.76 -0.18 -10.81
C ILE A 216 -20.72 -1.30 -10.39
N TYR A 217 -20.49 -2.53 -10.86
CA TYR A 217 -21.28 -3.67 -10.47
C TYR A 217 -20.63 -4.36 -9.26
N ALA A 218 -21.32 -4.32 -8.12
CA ALA A 218 -20.99 -5.21 -7.02
C ALA A 218 -21.02 -6.64 -7.58
N LYS A 219 -19.88 -7.33 -7.67
CA LYS A 219 -19.91 -8.78 -7.79
C LYS A 219 -20.80 -9.25 -6.65
N PRO A 220 -21.85 -10.07 -6.91
CA PRO A 220 -22.63 -10.64 -5.83
C PRO A 220 -21.60 -11.21 -4.84
N ALA A 221 -21.67 -10.76 -3.59
CA ALA A 221 -20.76 -11.21 -2.56
C ALA A 221 -20.74 -12.73 -2.64
N LEU A 222 -19.61 -13.31 -3.03
CA LEU A 222 -19.45 -14.76 -2.96
C LEU A 222 -19.82 -15.09 -1.53
N LYS A 223 -20.99 -15.77 -1.35
CA LYS A 223 -21.47 -16.20 -0.05
C LYS A 223 -20.25 -16.79 0.66
N ARG A 224 -19.80 -16.11 1.69
CA ARG A 224 -18.78 -16.62 2.60
C ARG A 224 -19.25 -18.03 2.91
N LYS A 225 -18.50 -19.03 2.45
CA LYS A 225 -18.79 -20.44 2.73
C LYS A 225 -18.95 -20.48 4.24
N GLU A 226 -20.18 -20.59 4.70
CA GLU A 226 -20.46 -20.72 6.12
C GLU A 226 -19.58 -21.86 6.57
N SER A 227 -18.61 -21.57 7.41
CA SER A 227 -17.86 -22.58 8.11
C SER A 227 -18.94 -23.38 8.82
N ARG A 228 -19.17 -24.62 8.37
CA ARG A 228 -20.02 -25.55 9.06
C ARG A 228 -19.55 -25.57 10.49
N GLN A 229 -20.35 -24.98 11.37
CA GLN A 229 -20.16 -25.20 12.79
C GLN A 229 -20.17 -26.73 12.97
N PRO A 230 -19.20 -27.30 13.70
CA PRO A 230 -19.24 -28.72 13.98
C PRO A 230 -20.59 -29.00 14.62
N ALA A 231 -21.37 -29.91 14.00
CA ALA A 231 -22.64 -30.35 14.55
C ALA A 231 -22.38 -30.88 15.96
N TYR A 232 -23.02 -30.26 16.94
CA TYR A 232 -22.99 -30.72 18.30
C TYR A 232 -23.73 -32.08 18.33
N LEU A 233 -23.00 -33.18 18.40
CA LEU A 233 -23.60 -34.49 18.60
C LEU A 233 -24.09 -34.54 20.06
N PRO A 234 -25.39 -34.71 20.32
CA PRO A 234 -25.88 -34.85 21.68
C PRO A 234 -25.25 -36.11 22.28
N VAL A 235 -24.53 -35.93 23.38
CA VAL A 235 -24.03 -37.05 24.17
C VAL A 235 -25.23 -37.79 24.77
N PRO A 236 -25.41 -39.10 24.52
CA PRO A 236 -26.53 -39.85 25.10
C PRO A 236 -26.41 -39.86 26.64
N HIS A 237 -27.48 -39.39 27.30
CA HIS A 237 -27.62 -39.50 28.75
C HIS A 237 -27.78 -40.95 29.12
N GLY A 238 -26.68 -41.60 29.57
CA GLY A 238 -26.67 -42.97 29.94
C GLY A 238 -25.27 -43.50 30.25
N ALA A 239 -24.46 -42.77 30.98
CA ALA A 239 -23.22 -43.31 31.50
C ALA A 239 -23.50 -44.08 32.82
N PRO A 240 -23.02 -45.32 32.98
CA PRO A 240 -23.20 -46.09 34.23
C PRO A 240 -22.46 -45.39 35.39
N ARG A 241 -23.14 -45.38 36.55
CA ARG A 241 -22.55 -44.92 37.83
C ARG A 241 -21.35 -45.75 38.15
N TRP A 242 -20.16 -45.18 38.14
CA TRP A 242 -18.97 -45.78 38.71
C TRP A 242 -19.14 -45.80 40.20
N SER A 243 -19.21 -47.02 40.79
CA SER A 243 -19.16 -47.26 42.21
C SER A 243 -17.82 -46.76 42.77
N ARG A 244 -17.89 -45.98 43.83
CA ARG A 244 -16.72 -45.48 44.53
C ARG A 244 -15.94 -46.67 45.07
N VAL A 245 -14.72 -46.86 44.61
CA VAL A 245 -13.74 -47.76 45.28
C VAL A 245 -13.20 -46.98 46.47
N PRO A 246 -13.33 -47.50 47.69
CA PRO A 246 -12.75 -46.88 48.90
C PRO A 246 -11.24 -46.90 48.81
N PHE A 247 -10.59 -45.79 49.06
CA PHE A 247 -9.15 -45.73 49.26
C PHE A 247 -8.77 -46.39 50.57
N PRO A 248 -7.71 -47.21 50.67
CA PRO A 248 -7.20 -47.69 51.87
C PRO A 248 -6.62 -46.59 52.76
N ALA A 249 -6.97 -46.57 54.02
CA ALA A 249 -6.44 -45.65 55.02
C ALA A 249 -4.94 -45.91 55.23
N ILE A 250 -4.11 -44.90 55.06
CA ILE A 250 -2.71 -44.93 55.43
C ILE A 250 -2.67 -44.67 56.95
N ALA A 251 -2.23 -45.70 57.70
CA ALA A 251 -2.01 -45.65 59.14
C ALA A 251 -0.94 -44.62 59.49
N GLY A 252 -1.27 -43.75 60.44
CA GLY A 252 -0.33 -42.81 60.98
C GLY A 252 0.66 -43.48 61.88
N GLU A 253 1.91 -43.11 61.80
CA GLU A 253 2.85 -43.30 62.92
C GLU A 253 3.32 -41.93 63.39
N GLY A 254 3.19 -41.80 64.72
CA GLY A 254 3.52 -40.64 65.45
C GLY A 254 5.03 -40.46 65.66
N GLY A 255 5.39 -39.27 65.97
CA GLY A 255 6.75 -38.91 66.38
C GLY A 255 6.75 -37.59 67.08
N THR A 256 6.73 -37.61 68.33
CA THR A 256 6.82 -36.53 69.29
C THR A 256 8.18 -35.86 69.31
N HIS A 257 8.21 -34.76 70.05
CA HIS A 257 9.36 -33.94 70.53
C HIS A 257 9.87 -32.85 69.54
N GLY A 258 10.13 -31.69 70.02
CA GLY A 258 10.24 -31.07 71.34
C GLY A 258 10.67 -29.59 71.11
N GLU A 259 10.20 -28.80 72.00
CA GLU A 259 10.82 -27.61 72.62
C GLU A 259 12.03 -26.93 71.95
N ALA A 260 11.97 -25.64 71.83
CA ALA A 260 12.42 -24.63 72.75
C ALA A 260 13.13 -23.44 72.07
N MET A 261 12.73 -22.29 72.52
CA MET A 261 13.55 -21.10 72.82
C MET A 261 14.30 -20.37 71.67
N GLY A 262 13.90 -19.11 71.42
CA GLY A 262 14.55 -18.00 72.12
C GLY A 262 15.41 -17.17 71.16
N GLY A 263 15.16 -15.92 71.11
CA GLY A 263 16.07 -14.96 70.53
C GLY A 263 15.33 -13.90 69.69
#